data_3810caf726c14c7170d9c9896db58a20
#
_entry.id   3810caf726c14c7170d9c9896db58a20
#
_cell.length_a   1.000
_cell.length_b   1.000
_cell.length_c   1.000
_cell.angle_alpha   90.00
_cell.angle_beta   90.00
_cell.angle_gamma   90.00
#
_symmetry.space_group_name_H-M   'P 1'
#
loop_
_entity.id
_entity.type
_entity.pdbx_description
1 polymer ?
#
loop_
_entity_poly.entity_id
_entity_poly.type
_entity_poly.pdbx_seq_one_letter_code
_entity_poly.pdbx_strand_id
1 'polypeptide(L)'
;MIQEIIPLTRPRTLAAALGPTILGAAFSYYAFGAAQGTGLAIFHTILIFLAVVTAQIVANLWNEYKDFKSGLDAGQKVGNAGSITRGAITPELIVTMIKVLMVVPIIIGLYLSATITWYYIPAGFLCILISFLYSGGPKPISRTPFGEISSGIAMGFAIVLITGYAWTRDLSLALLIPAIPSTLLVGSIMLTNNIRDIRNDESHGRRTLPIVLGRERALSLMSITYLFNFIWILAWIIVGHMTWFSLFAFLAAPLAFKTVHTLSTKTDEFLLDKAMGTTAGAAMIYQIMWSIGLIIGK
;
A
#
# COMPACT_ATOMS: atom_id res chain seq x y z
N MET A 1 -2.77 22.58 -15.30
CA MET A 1 -2.88 22.39 -13.83
C MET A 1 -3.43 21.00 -13.46
N ILE A 2 -4.64 20.57 -13.86
CA ILE A 2 -5.18 19.24 -13.53
C ILE A 2 -4.29 18.10 -14.05
N GLN A 3 -3.76 18.22 -15.26
CA GLN A 3 -2.85 17.23 -15.87
C GLN A 3 -1.54 17.02 -15.09
N GLU A 4 -1.12 18.00 -14.30
CA GLU A 4 0.07 17.90 -13.44
C GLU A 4 -0.28 17.39 -12.02
N ILE A 5 -1.52 17.58 -11.56
CA ILE A 5 -1.96 17.11 -10.24
C ILE A 5 -2.22 15.61 -10.23
N ILE A 6 -2.82 15.05 -11.30
CA ILE A 6 -3.12 13.61 -11.38
C ILE A 6 -1.87 12.73 -11.19
N PRO A 7 -0.74 12.98 -11.86
CA PRO A 7 0.49 12.21 -11.61
C PRO A 7 0.98 12.26 -10.17
N LEU A 8 0.81 13.40 -9.48
CA LEU A 8 1.22 13.56 -8.07
C LEU A 8 0.42 12.68 -7.10
N THR A 9 -0.82 12.35 -7.44
CA THR A 9 -1.60 11.40 -6.63
C THR A 9 -1.08 9.98 -6.73
N ARG A 10 -0.19 9.70 -7.70
CA ARG A 10 0.41 8.38 -7.97
C ARG A 10 -0.66 7.28 -8.08
N PRO A 11 -1.56 7.30 -9.09
CA PRO A 11 -2.72 6.38 -9.17
C PRO A 11 -2.36 4.90 -9.06
N ARG A 12 -1.17 4.50 -9.55
CA ARG A 12 -0.67 3.11 -9.47
C ARG A 12 -0.49 2.65 -8.02
N THR A 13 -0.17 3.56 -7.11
CA THR A 13 0.03 3.21 -5.69
C THR A 13 -1.29 3.17 -4.91
N LEU A 14 -2.40 3.70 -5.44
CA LEU A 14 -3.71 3.62 -4.80
C LEU A 14 -4.24 2.17 -4.73
N ALA A 15 -3.68 1.26 -5.53
CA ALA A 15 -3.91 -0.18 -5.38
C ALA A 15 -3.57 -0.69 -3.97
N ALA A 16 -2.56 -0.07 -3.31
CA ALA A 16 -2.18 -0.37 -1.93
C ALA A 16 -3.24 0.04 -0.89
N ALA A 17 -4.19 0.90 -1.25
CA ALA A 17 -5.33 1.27 -0.39
C ALA A 17 -6.54 0.38 -0.64
N LEU A 18 -6.87 0.12 -1.91
CA LEU A 18 -8.08 -0.58 -2.32
C LEU A 18 -8.06 -2.06 -1.90
N GLY A 19 -6.99 -2.77 -2.26
CA GLY A 19 -6.86 -4.21 -2.01
C GLY A 19 -7.03 -4.57 -0.53
N PRO A 20 -6.24 -3.99 0.40
CA PRO A 20 -6.34 -4.29 1.83
C PRO A 20 -7.69 -3.96 2.44
N THR A 21 -8.33 -2.85 2.01
CA THR A 21 -9.65 -2.45 2.49
C THR A 21 -10.71 -3.47 2.10
N ILE A 22 -10.75 -3.88 0.82
CA ILE A 22 -11.72 -4.87 0.33
C ILE A 22 -11.46 -6.24 0.97
N LEU A 23 -10.19 -6.65 1.06
CA LEU A 23 -9.84 -7.95 1.64
C LEU A 23 -10.17 -8.02 3.13
N GLY A 24 -9.90 -6.96 3.91
CA GLY A 24 -10.25 -6.87 5.32
C GLY A 24 -11.77 -6.98 5.54
N ALA A 25 -12.56 -6.29 4.72
CA ALA A 25 -14.02 -6.36 4.76
C ALA A 25 -14.54 -7.75 4.39
N ALA A 26 -14.10 -8.30 3.26
CA ALA A 26 -14.56 -9.59 2.74
C ALA A 26 -14.22 -10.75 3.68
N PHE A 27 -12.99 -10.76 4.22
CA PHE A 27 -12.59 -11.79 5.18
C PHE A 27 -13.39 -11.71 6.47
N SER A 28 -13.60 -10.49 7.00
CA SER A 28 -14.41 -10.30 8.21
C SER A 28 -15.84 -10.73 8.01
N TYR A 29 -16.43 -10.39 6.87
CA TYR A 29 -17.76 -10.85 6.50
C TYR A 29 -17.82 -12.39 6.40
N TYR A 30 -16.83 -13.01 5.74
CA TYR A 30 -16.75 -14.46 5.58
C TYR A 30 -16.63 -15.17 6.93
N ALA A 31 -15.69 -14.78 7.76
CA ALA A 31 -15.33 -15.49 8.99
C ALA A 31 -16.30 -15.20 10.15
N PHE A 32 -16.84 -13.99 10.24
CA PHE A 32 -17.57 -13.52 11.43
C PHE A 32 -18.95 -12.93 11.11
N GLY A 33 -19.21 -12.55 9.87
CA GLY A 33 -20.38 -11.74 9.52
C GLY A 33 -20.17 -10.25 9.84
N ALA A 34 -21.26 -9.53 10.05
CA ALA A 34 -21.26 -8.10 10.37
C ALA A 34 -21.96 -7.86 11.70
N ALA A 35 -21.21 -7.51 12.75
CA ALA A 35 -21.71 -7.32 14.12
C ALA A 35 -22.82 -6.26 14.23
N GLN A 36 -22.86 -5.29 13.33
CA GLN A 36 -23.82 -4.17 13.34
C GLN A 36 -24.72 -4.13 12.09
N GLY A 37 -24.75 -5.25 11.34
CA GLY A 37 -25.47 -5.33 10.07
C GLY A 37 -24.62 -4.94 8.88
N THR A 38 -24.82 -5.67 7.77
CA THR A 38 -23.99 -5.57 6.57
C THR A 38 -24.01 -4.17 5.95
N GLY A 39 -25.15 -3.48 5.92
CA GLY A 39 -25.26 -2.15 5.33
C GLY A 39 -24.38 -1.11 6.02
N LEU A 40 -24.38 -1.09 7.37
CA LEU A 40 -23.56 -0.16 8.14
C LEU A 40 -22.06 -0.52 8.04
N ALA A 41 -21.72 -1.81 8.02
CA ALA A 41 -20.34 -2.26 7.84
C ALA A 41 -19.78 -1.88 6.46
N ILE A 42 -20.58 -1.99 5.39
CA ILE A 42 -20.22 -1.50 4.05
C ILE A 42 -20.01 0.02 4.06
N PHE A 43 -20.92 0.78 4.68
CA PHE A 43 -20.78 2.23 4.79
C PHE A 43 -19.47 2.62 5.49
N HIS A 44 -19.15 2.00 6.63
CA HIS A 44 -17.86 2.23 7.32
C HIS A 44 -16.67 1.83 6.45
N THR A 45 -16.76 0.75 5.67
CA THR A 45 -15.72 0.34 4.73
C THR A 45 -15.45 1.41 3.66
N ILE A 46 -16.51 2.01 3.11
CA ILE A 46 -16.40 3.11 2.14
C ILE A 46 -15.71 4.33 2.78
N LEU A 47 -16.08 4.69 4.00
CA LEU A 47 -15.45 5.79 4.72
C LEU A 47 -13.96 5.51 5.00
N ILE A 48 -13.62 4.29 5.45
CA ILE A 48 -12.23 3.87 5.66
C ILE A 48 -11.45 3.97 4.35
N PHE A 49 -12.00 3.45 3.25
CA PHE A 49 -11.37 3.55 1.94
C PHE A 49 -11.10 5.00 1.52
N LEU A 50 -12.08 5.90 1.67
CA LEU A 50 -11.91 7.32 1.36
C LEU A 50 -10.83 7.98 2.23
N ALA A 51 -10.81 7.67 3.53
CA ALA A 51 -9.78 8.18 4.45
C ALA A 51 -8.40 7.69 4.05
N VAL A 52 -8.25 6.38 3.75
CA VAL A 52 -6.96 5.78 3.37
C VAL A 52 -6.46 6.33 2.03
N VAL A 53 -7.31 6.41 1.01
CA VAL A 53 -6.93 6.98 -0.30
C VAL A 53 -6.49 8.43 -0.15
N THR A 54 -7.24 9.22 0.61
CA THR A 54 -6.90 10.63 0.81
C THR A 54 -5.60 10.79 1.60
N ALA A 55 -5.39 9.99 2.66
CA ALA A 55 -4.15 9.96 3.42
C ALA A 55 -2.96 9.54 2.54
N GLN A 56 -3.16 8.58 1.63
CA GLN A 56 -2.12 8.18 0.68
C GLN A 56 -1.77 9.27 -0.32
N ILE A 57 -2.76 10.01 -0.83
CA ILE A 57 -2.50 11.17 -1.68
C ILE A 57 -1.68 12.21 -0.91
N VAL A 58 -2.04 12.50 0.33
CA VAL A 58 -1.27 13.40 1.20
C VAL A 58 0.18 12.91 1.39
N ALA A 59 0.38 11.61 1.63
CA ALA A 59 1.72 11.02 1.75
C ALA A 59 2.54 11.19 0.46
N ASN A 60 1.91 11.02 -0.71
CA ASN A 60 2.56 11.21 -2.00
C ASN A 60 2.95 12.68 -2.24
N LEU A 61 2.06 13.62 -1.89
CA LEU A 61 2.35 15.06 -1.97
C LEU A 61 3.47 15.46 -1.00
N TRP A 62 3.47 14.91 0.21
CA TRP A 62 4.51 15.14 1.19
C TRP A 62 5.86 14.59 0.72
N ASN A 63 5.88 13.41 0.11
CA ASN A 63 7.07 12.84 -0.48
C ASN A 63 7.63 13.75 -1.58
N GLU A 64 6.81 14.17 -2.55
CA GLU A 64 7.19 15.10 -3.62
C GLU A 64 7.82 16.40 -3.07
N TYR A 65 7.18 17.00 -2.05
CA TYR A 65 7.68 18.21 -1.40
C TYR A 65 9.04 18.00 -0.71
N LYS A 66 9.22 16.85 -0.05
CA LYS A 66 10.48 16.53 0.66
C LYS A 66 11.59 16.15 -0.30
N ASP A 67 11.29 15.44 -1.37
CA ASP A 67 12.26 15.08 -2.41
C ASP A 67 12.75 16.32 -3.17
N PHE A 68 11.84 17.25 -3.50
CA PHE A 68 12.21 18.57 -4.02
C PHE A 68 13.16 19.32 -3.05
N LYS A 69 12.80 19.42 -1.77
CA LYS A 69 13.64 20.12 -0.77
C LYS A 69 15.02 19.48 -0.56
N SER A 70 15.13 18.18 -0.78
CA SER A 70 16.41 17.46 -0.64
C SER A 70 17.24 17.40 -1.92
N GLY A 71 16.71 17.90 -3.04
CA GLY A 71 17.37 17.86 -4.34
C GLY A 71 17.35 16.47 -5.01
N LEU A 72 16.64 15.49 -4.45
CA LEU A 72 16.58 14.12 -4.97
C LEU A 72 16.00 14.05 -6.39
N ASP A 73 15.05 14.94 -6.72
CA ASP A 73 14.40 15.01 -8.02
C ASP A 73 15.28 15.65 -9.12
N ALA A 74 16.42 16.20 -8.76
CA ALA A 74 17.35 16.79 -9.71
C ALA A 74 18.02 15.67 -10.53
N GLY A 75 17.56 15.50 -11.78
CA GLY A 75 18.08 14.48 -12.69
C GLY A 75 17.26 13.20 -12.80
N GLN A 76 16.19 13.05 -12.07
CA GLN A 76 15.28 11.91 -12.21
C GLN A 76 14.52 11.98 -13.53
N LYS A 77 14.66 10.93 -14.38
CA LYS A 77 14.10 10.88 -15.73
C LYS A 77 12.77 10.11 -15.82
N VAL A 78 12.46 9.31 -14.81
CA VAL A 78 11.35 8.34 -14.84
C VAL A 78 10.58 8.41 -13.53
N GLY A 79 9.28 8.12 -13.59
CA GLY A 79 8.38 8.16 -12.45
C GLY A 79 7.53 9.43 -12.43
N ASN A 80 6.74 9.60 -11.37
CA ASN A 80 5.81 10.74 -11.20
C ASN A 80 6.41 11.90 -10.39
N ALA A 81 7.72 11.86 -10.12
CA ALA A 81 8.41 12.85 -9.31
C ALA A 81 8.84 14.10 -10.13
N GLY A 82 9.12 15.20 -9.43
CA GLY A 82 9.74 16.38 -10.01
C GLY A 82 8.78 17.40 -10.63
N SER A 83 7.48 17.37 -10.31
CA SER A 83 6.56 18.42 -10.77
C SER A 83 6.91 19.80 -10.23
N ILE A 84 7.41 19.89 -8.99
CA ILE A 84 7.93 21.14 -8.41
C ILE A 84 9.22 21.54 -9.11
N THR A 85 10.14 20.60 -9.31
CA THR A 85 11.45 20.84 -9.93
C THR A 85 11.31 21.36 -11.36
N ARG A 86 10.30 20.88 -12.10
CA ARG A 86 9.97 21.37 -13.45
C ARG A 86 9.23 22.71 -13.47
N GLY A 87 8.86 23.25 -12.31
CA GLY A 87 8.09 24.50 -12.21
C GLY A 87 6.62 24.36 -12.60
N ALA A 88 6.12 23.12 -12.75
CA ALA A 88 4.72 22.86 -13.13
C ALA A 88 3.73 23.15 -11.98
N ILE A 89 4.19 23.01 -10.74
CA ILE A 89 3.40 23.26 -9.52
C ILE A 89 4.33 23.95 -8.49
N THR A 90 3.77 24.93 -7.74
CA THR A 90 4.54 25.58 -6.69
C THR A 90 4.55 24.79 -5.38
N PRO A 91 5.63 24.87 -4.57
CA PRO A 91 5.69 24.22 -3.27
C PRO A 91 4.54 24.62 -2.33
N GLU A 92 4.13 25.90 -2.39
CA GLU A 92 3.03 26.47 -1.56
C GLU A 92 1.68 25.82 -1.90
N LEU A 93 1.43 25.54 -3.19
CA LEU A 93 0.23 24.85 -3.62
C LEU A 93 0.19 23.42 -3.07
N ILE A 94 1.32 22.69 -3.12
CA ILE A 94 1.40 21.34 -2.55
C ILE A 94 1.14 21.34 -1.05
N VAL A 95 1.74 22.27 -0.30
CA VAL A 95 1.49 22.40 1.15
C VAL A 95 0.02 22.72 1.43
N THR A 96 -0.61 23.57 0.61
CA THR A 96 -2.03 23.88 0.72
C THR A 96 -2.91 22.66 0.46
N MET A 97 -2.59 21.88 -0.60
CA MET A 97 -3.29 20.64 -0.90
C MET A 97 -3.18 19.63 0.24
N ILE A 98 -1.98 19.46 0.84
CA ILE A 98 -1.76 18.60 2.00
C ILE A 98 -2.68 18.99 3.16
N LYS A 99 -2.74 20.29 3.51
CA LYS A 99 -3.58 20.78 4.62
C LYS A 99 -5.08 20.53 4.35
N VAL A 100 -5.54 20.83 3.16
CA VAL A 100 -6.96 20.67 2.78
C VAL A 100 -7.34 19.19 2.75
N LEU A 101 -6.55 18.35 2.09
CA LEU A 101 -6.84 16.92 1.97
C LEU A 101 -6.74 16.18 3.31
N MET A 102 -5.88 16.62 4.24
CA MET A 102 -5.75 16.00 5.55
C MET A 102 -7.01 16.15 6.42
N VAL A 103 -7.86 17.12 6.14
CA VAL A 103 -9.14 17.30 6.86
C VAL A 103 -10.05 16.09 6.68
N VAL A 104 -10.03 15.45 5.49
CA VAL A 104 -10.92 14.31 5.17
C VAL A 104 -10.63 13.10 6.08
N PRO A 105 -9.42 12.53 6.16
CA PRO A 105 -9.15 11.39 7.03
C PRO A 105 -9.32 11.74 8.51
N ILE A 106 -9.09 12.99 8.93
CA ILE A 106 -9.32 13.43 10.31
C ILE A 106 -10.83 13.38 10.63
N ILE A 107 -11.68 13.97 9.81
CA ILE A 107 -13.14 13.96 10.04
C ILE A 107 -13.69 12.54 10.05
N ILE A 108 -13.27 11.71 9.09
CA ILE A 108 -13.69 10.30 9.03
C ILE A 108 -13.19 9.54 10.26
N GLY A 109 -11.94 9.73 10.66
CA GLY A 109 -11.36 9.10 11.85
C GLY A 109 -12.11 9.47 13.14
N LEU A 110 -12.49 10.74 13.30
CA LEU A 110 -13.30 11.20 14.44
C LEU A 110 -14.71 10.58 14.39
N TYR A 111 -15.35 10.53 13.24
CA TYR A 111 -16.64 9.88 13.07
C TYR A 111 -16.56 8.38 13.44
N LEU A 112 -15.58 7.65 12.91
CA LEU A 112 -15.39 6.22 13.23
C LEU A 112 -15.07 6.02 14.71
N SER A 113 -14.35 6.96 15.32
CA SER A 113 -14.04 6.92 16.76
C SER A 113 -15.30 7.09 17.62
N ALA A 114 -16.21 7.96 17.21
CA ALA A 114 -17.47 8.21 17.92
C ALA A 114 -18.49 7.06 17.74
N THR A 115 -18.48 6.38 16.59
CA THR A 115 -19.50 5.38 16.23
C THR A 115 -19.05 3.93 16.42
N ILE A 116 -17.73 3.68 16.36
CA ILE A 116 -17.17 2.33 16.47
C ILE A 116 -16.42 2.15 17.80
N THR A 117 -15.29 2.81 17.93
CA THR A 117 -14.45 2.75 19.14
C THR A 117 -13.43 3.89 19.13
N TRP A 118 -13.11 4.42 20.29
CA TRP A 118 -12.10 5.46 20.44
C TRP A 118 -10.69 5.05 19.97
N TYR A 119 -10.42 3.76 19.80
CA TYR A 119 -9.13 3.26 19.29
C TYR A 119 -8.79 3.75 17.88
N TYR A 120 -9.78 4.21 17.10
CA TYR A 120 -9.51 4.83 15.78
C TYR A 120 -8.72 6.13 15.88
N ILE A 121 -8.77 6.87 17.01
CA ILE A 121 -7.96 8.09 17.22
C ILE A 121 -6.46 7.73 17.26
N PRO A 122 -5.97 6.91 18.21
CA PRO A 122 -4.54 6.57 18.26
C PRO A 122 -4.08 5.80 17.02
N ALA A 123 -4.92 4.94 16.43
CA ALA A 123 -4.58 4.22 15.21
C ALA A 123 -4.40 5.18 14.02
N GLY A 124 -5.33 6.10 13.81
CA GLY A 124 -5.26 7.12 12.76
C GLY A 124 -4.08 8.07 12.98
N PHE A 125 -3.85 8.51 14.21
CA PHE A 125 -2.68 9.34 14.55
C PHE A 125 -1.37 8.63 14.22
N LEU A 126 -1.23 7.36 14.57
CA LEU A 126 -0.04 6.57 14.27
C LEU A 126 0.18 6.40 12.77
N CYS A 127 -0.88 6.12 12.00
CA CYS A 127 -0.79 6.02 10.54
C CYS A 127 -0.33 7.35 9.91
N ILE A 128 -0.89 8.48 10.34
CA ILE A 128 -0.50 9.81 9.88
C ILE A 128 0.96 10.10 10.26
N LEU A 129 1.36 9.81 11.49
CA LEU A 129 2.73 10.02 11.98
C LEU A 129 3.74 9.20 11.15
N ILE A 130 3.48 7.92 10.92
CA ILE A 130 4.33 7.05 10.08
C ILE A 130 4.43 7.62 8.66
N SER A 131 3.31 8.06 8.08
CA SER A 131 3.26 8.65 6.75
C SER A 131 4.15 9.91 6.63
N PHE A 132 4.13 10.79 7.62
CA PHE A 132 4.99 11.97 7.66
C PHE A 132 6.46 11.63 7.91
N LEU A 133 6.75 10.70 8.82
CA LEU A 133 8.11 10.25 9.11
C LEU A 133 8.71 9.41 7.97
N TYR A 134 7.86 8.84 7.13
CA TYR A 134 8.31 8.08 5.97
C TYR A 134 9.22 8.92 5.05
N SER A 135 8.84 10.15 4.72
CA SER A 135 9.61 11.05 3.85
C SER A 135 10.23 12.24 4.60
N GLY A 136 9.88 12.46 5.87
CA GLY A 136 10.29 13.61 6.68
C GLY A 136 11.06 13.23 7.94
N GLY A 137 11.45 14.28 8.69
CA GLY A 137 12.24 14.12 9.92
C GLY A 137 13.75 14.02 9.65
N PRO A 138 14.56 13.86 10.72
CA PRO A 138 16.03 13.85 10.63
C PRO A 138 16.57 12.58 9.95
N LYS A 139 15.84 11.46 10.03
CA LYS A 139 16.17 10.18 9.38
C LYS A 139 14.89 9.62 8.75
N PRO A 140 14.52 10.06 7.54
CA PRO A 140 13.32 9.55 6.87
C PRO A 140 13.38 8.03 6.67
N ILE A 141 12.27 7.32 6.95
CA ILE A 141 12.19 5.86 6.81
C ILE A 141 12.50 5.44 5.36
N SER A 142 12.08 6.24 4.39
CA SER A 142 12.34 6.01 2.95
C SER A 142 13.81 6.01 2.57
N ARG A 143 14.71 6.52 3.42
CA ARG A 143 16.16 6.49 3.22
C ARG A 143 16.85 5.32 3.90
N THR A 144 16.09 4.41 4.50
CA THR A 144 16.56 3.27 5.30
C THR A 144 16.08 1.96 4.69
N PRO A 145 16.64 0.79 5.11
CA PRO A 145 16.17 -0.51 4.65
C PRO A 145 14.78 -0.93 5.18
N PHE A 146 14.11 -0.05 5.93
CA PHE A 146 12.82 -0.33 6.55
C PHE A 146 11.63 0.24 5.76
N GLY A 147 11.86 0.85 4.58
CA GLY A 147 10.83 1.47 3.77
C GLY A 147 9.74 0.48 3.35
N GLU A 148 10.12 -0.70 2.89
CA GLU A 148 9.24 -1.75 2.41
C GLU A 148 8.33 -2.29 3.52
N ILE A 149 8.94 -2.63 4.66
CA ILE A 149 8.18 -3.18 5.80
C ILE A 149 7.28 -2.12 6.43
N SER A 150 7.72 -0.88 6.52
CA SER A 150 6.91 0.22 7.04
C SER A 150 5.69 0.50 6.16
N SER A 151 5.87 0.49 4.83
CA SER A 151 4.77 0.64 3.88
C SER A 151 3.79 -0.53 3.98
N GLY A 152 4.32 -1.77 4.07
CA GLY A 152 3.51 -2.97 4.23
C GLY A 152 2.69 -2.95 5.52
N ILE A 153 3.30 -2.56 6.65
CA ILE A 153 2.60 -2.48 7.94
C ILE A 153 1.54 -1.38 7.92
N ALA A 154 1.89 -0.17 7.46
CA ALA A 154 0.96 0.94 7.48
C ALA A 154 -0.22 0.75 6.51
N MET A 155 0.02 0.22 5.32
CA MET A 155 -0.98 0.16 4.25
C MET A 155 -1.51 -1.25 3.95
N GLY A 156 -0.78 -2.29 4.31
CA GLY A 156 -1.25 -3.67 4.21
C GLY A 156 -1.91 -4.12 5.51
N PHE A 157 -1.10 -4.20 6.58
CA PHE A 157 -1.51 -4.75 7.86
C PHE A 157 -2.58 -3.90 8.57
N ALA A 158 -2.26 -2.62 8.80
CA ALA A 158 -3.13 -1.75 9.59
C ALA A 158 -4.50 -1.53 8.91
N ILE A 159 -4.55 -1.39 7.57
CA ILE A 159 -5.80 -1.19 6.85
C ILE A 159 -6.70 -2.44 6.98
N VAL A 160 -6.15 -3.65 6.86
CA VAL A 160 -6.92 -4.89 7.05
C VAL A 160 -7.49 -4.96 8.47
N LEU A 161 -6.69 -4.65 9.50
CA LEU A 161 -7.15 -4.67 10.89
C LEU A 161 -8.20 -3.59 11.18
N ILE A 162 -7.97 -2.37 10.72
CA ILE A 162 -8.90 -1.24 10.88
C ILE A 162 -10.25 -1.57 10.23
N THR A 163 -10.21 -2.10 9.01
CA THR A 163 -11.44 -2.48 8.29
C THR A 163 -12.10 -3.69 8.93
N GLY A 164 -11.31 -4.70 9.30
CA GLY A 164 -11.81 -5.89 9.99
C GLY A 164 -12.53 -5.54 11.29
N TYR A 165 -11.93 -4.69 12.10
CA TYR A 165 -12.56 -4.23 13.34
C TYR A 165 -13.88 -3.47 13.10
N ALA A 166 -13.97 -2.70 12.01
CA ALA A 166 -15.24 -2.03 11.66
C ALA A 166 -16.38 -3.03 11.38
N TRP A 167 -16.07 -4.24 10.90
CA TRP A 167 -17.05 -5.31 10.65
C TRP A 167 -17.39 -6.11 11.90
N THR A 168 -16.39 -6.48 12.69
CA THR A 168 -16.50 -7.48 13.77
C THR A 168 -16.68 -6.88 15.16
N ARG A 169 -16.25 -5.65 15.36
CA ARG A 169 -16.09 -5.00 16.69
C ARG A 169 -15.10 -5.74 17.60
N ASP A 170 -14.28 -6.60 17.01
CA ASP A 170 -13.27 -7.39 17.71
C ASP A 170 -11.96 -7.47 16.92
N LEU A 171 -10.81 -7.52 17.61
CA LEU A 171 -9.49 -7.77 17.03
C LEU A 171 -9.14 -9.26 17.15
N SER A 172 -9.81 -10.08 16.38
CA SER A 172 -9.50 -11.50 16.31
C SER A 172 -8.14 -11.75 15.67
N LEU A 173 -7.37 -12.71 16.20
CA LEU A 173 -6.13 -13.17 15.58
C LEU A 173 -6.34 -13.74 14.17
N ALA A 174 -7.56 -14.17 13.83
CA ALA A 174 -7.88 -14.60 12.48
C ALA A 174 -7.68 -13.50 11.43
N LEU A 175 -7.75 -12.21 11.81
CA LEU A 175 -7.44 -11.10 10.91
C LEU A 175 -5.98 -11.09 10.43
N LEU A 176 -5.08 -11.81 11.10
CA LEU A 176 -3.71 -12.01 10.63
C LEU A 176 -3.66 -12.80 9.32
N ILE A 177 -4.67 -13.63 9.06
CA ILE A 177 -4.75 -14.45 7.85
C ILE A 177 -4.73 -13.57 6.58
N PRO A 178 -5.58 -12.54 6.43
CA PRO A 178 -5.51 -11.61 5.31
C PRO A 178 -4.45 -10.51 5.49
N ALA A 179 -4.11 -10.12 6.73
CA ALA A 179 -3.21 -9.01 6.99
C ALA A 179 -1.76 -9.31 6.59
N ILE A 180 -1.24 -10.51 6.86
CA ILE A 180 0.13 -10.90 6.53
C ILE A 180 0.38 -10.86 5.01
N PRO A 181 -0.40 -11.55 4.16
CA PRO A 181 -0.26 -11.45 2.72
C PRO A 181 -0.40 -10.02 2.19
N SER A 182 -1.36 -9.26 2.71
CA SER A 182 -1.55 -7.87 2.32
C SER A 182 -0.32 -7.01 2.62
N THR A 183 0.30 -7.19 3.81
CA THR A 183 1.55 -6.53 4.19
C THR A 183 2.66 -6.79 3.18
N LEU A 184 2.85 -8.04 2.82
CA LEU A 184 3.91 -8.48 1.90
C LEU A 184 3.68 -7.96 0.48
N LEU A 185 2.45 -7.96 -0.01
CA LEU A 185 2.10 -7.45 -1.33
C LEU A 185 2.28 -5.93 -1.44
N VAL A 186 1.87 -5.19 -0.43
CA VAL A 186 2.10 -3.73 -0.38
C VAL A 186 3.59 -3.42 -0.26
N GLY A 187 4.33 -4.16 0.57
CA GLY A 187 5.78 -4.06 0.65
C GLY A 187 6.47 -4.34 -0.68
N SER A 188 5.95 -5.28 -1.49
CA SER A 188 6.46 -5.58 -2.82
C SER A 188 6.32 -4.42 -3.81
N ILE A 189 5.26 -3.59 -3.68
CA ILE A 189 5.12 -2.38 -4.49
C ILE A 189 6.27 -1.41 -4.20
N MET A 190 6.59 -1.21 -2.91
CA MET A 190 7.71 -0.36 -2.51
C MET A 190 9.05 -0.98 -2.91
N LEU A 191 9.20 -2.30 -2.78
CA LEU A 191 10.42 -3.01 -3.19
C LEU A 191 10.69 -2.84 -4.70
N THR A 192 9.63 -2.90 -5.54
CA THR A 192 9.74 -2.64 -6.98
C THR A 192 10.23 -1.22 -7.25
N ASN A 193 9.67 -0.23 -6.55
CA ASN A 193 10.10 1.16 -6.65
C ASN A 193 11.59 1.31 -6.32
N ASN A 194 12.02 0.75 -5.20
CA ASN A 194 13.40 0.85 -4.74
C ASN A 194 14.39 0.04 -5.61
N ILE A 195 13.97 -1.08 -6.22
CA ILE A 195 14.79 -1.81 -7.20
C ILE A 195 14.99 -0.97 -8.48
N ARG A 196 13.95 -0.27 -8.95
CA ARG A 196 14.05 0.64 -10.10
C ARG A 196 15.04 1.76 -9.84
N ASP A 197 14.98 2.32 -8.65
CA ASP A 197 15.68 3.57 -8.31
C ASP A 197 17.04 3.36 -7.63
N ILE A 198 17.60 2.12 -7.56
CA ILE A 198 18.87 1.79 -6.87
C ILE A 198 19.97 2.81 -7.19
N ARG A 199 20.20 3.10 -8.48
CA ARG A 199 21.30 3.98 -8.90
C ARG A 199 21.12 5.42 -8.43
N ASN A 200 19.89 5.93 -8.56
CA ASN A 200 19.55 7.29 -8.14
C ASN A 200 19.59 7.41 -6.61
N ASP A 201 19.03 6.45 -5.90
CA ASP A 201 19.00 6.42 -4.44
C ASP A 201 20.42 6.35 -3.84
N GLU A 202 21.28 5.49 -4.39
CA GLU A 202 22.66 5.33 -3.93
C GLU A 202 23.47 6.62 -4.14
N SER A 203 23.29 7.29 -5.29
CA SER A 203 23.98 8.57 -5.58
C SER A 203 23.58 9.70 -4.63
N HIS A 204 22.39 9.61 -4.01
CA HIS A 204 21.88 10.56 -3.01
C HIS A 204 22.05 10.09 -1.55
N GLY A 205 22.86 9.04 -1.31
CA GLY A 205 23.19 8.53 0.01
C GLY A 205 22.04 7.81 0.71
N ARG A 206 21.00 7.36 -0.01
CA ARG A 206 19.97 6.48 0.52
C ARG A 206 20.53 5.07 0.74
N ARG A 207 20.00 4.37 1.71
CA ARG A 207 20.33 2.95 2.01
C ARG A 207 19.08 2.12 2.05
N THR A 208 18.35 2.08 0.93
CA THR A 208 17.13 1.27 0.78
C THR A 208 17.45 -0.23 0.82
N LEU A 209 16.43 -1.06 1.05
CA LEU A 209 16.62 -2.51 1.19
C LEU A 209 17.34 -3.15 -0.02
N PRO A 210 17.01 -2.81 -1.30
CA PRO A 210 17.74 -3.34 -2.45
C PRO A 210 19.21 -2.89 -2.53
N ILE A 211 19.56 -1.70 -2.00
CA ILE A 211 20.95 -1.24 -1.93
C ILE A 211 21.74 -2.08 -0.90
N VAL A 212 21.12 -2.35 0.26
CA VAL A 212 21.77 -3.11 1.33
C VAL A 212 21.92 -4.60 0.97
N LEU A 213 20.90 -5.20 0.38
CA LEU A 213 20.90 -6.62 0.00
C LEU A 213 21.64 -6.90 -1.30
N GLY A 214 21.72 -5.91 -2.18
CA GLY A 214 22.03 -6.08 -3.58
C GLY A 214 20.80 -6.50 -4.39
N ARG A 215 20.80 -6.11 -5.68
CA ARG A 215 19.66 -6.32 -6.60
C ARG A 215 19.21 -7.78 -6.67
N GLU A 216 20.12 -8.73 -6.77
CA GLU A 216 19.80 -10.16 -6.93
C GLU A 216 19.04 -10.73 -5.72
N ARG A 217 19.51 -10.39 -4.50
CA ARG A 217 18.83 -10.84 -3.28
C ARG A 217 17.50 -10.16 -3.08
N ALA A 218 17.36 -8.88 -3.50
CA ALA A 218 16.08 -8.18 -3.49
C ALA A 218 15.07 -8.82 -4.44
N LEU A 219 15.51 -9.29 -5.62
CA LEU A 219 14.67 -10.06 -6.56
C LEU A 219 14.28 -11.42 -6.01
N SER A 220 15.22 -12.12 -5.36
CA SER A 220 14.92 -13.38 -4.67
C SER A 220 13.89 -13.18 -3.56
N LEU A 221 14.04 -12.13 -2.76
CA LEU A 221 13.07 -11.76 -1.72
C LEU A 221 11.67 -11.52 -2.31
N MET A 222 11.58 -10.81 -3.42
CA MET A 222 10.29 -10.58 -4.12
C MET A 222 9.67 -11.89 -4.59
N SER A 223 10.45 -12.77 -5.18
CA SER A 223 9.99 -14.08 -5.65
C SER A 223 9.48 -14.95 -4.50
N ILE A 224 10.22 -14.98 -3.39
CA ILE A 224 9.84 -15.69 -2.16
C ILE A 224 8.54 -15.09 -1.60
N THR A 225 8.39 -13.78 -1.62
CA THR A 225 7.19 -13.08 -1.15
C THR A 225 5.96 -13.50 -1.95
N TYR A 226 6.03 -13.52 -3.28
CA TYR A 226 4.91 -13.98 -4.11
C TYR A 226 4.59 -15.46 -3.88
N LEU A 227 5.61 -16.31 -3.86
CA LEU A 227 5.44 -17.75 -3.60
C LEU A 227 4.79 -18.01 -2.24
N PHE A 228 5.27 -17.32 -1.19
CA PHE A 228 4.70 -17.39 0.14
C PHE A 228 3.21 -17.03 0.15
N ASN A 229 2.81 -15.94 -0.54
CA ASN A 229 1.41 -15.52 -0.57
C ASN A 229 0.50 -16.60 -1.18
N PHE A 230 0.93 -17.28 -2.25
CA PHE A 230 0.14 -18.36 -2.85
C PHE A 230 0.10 -19.61 -1.96
N ILE A 231 1.23 -20.00 -1.37
CA ILE A 231 1.29 -21.11 -0.43
C ILE A 231 0.44 -20.82 0.81
N TRP A 232 0.40 -19.58 1.28
CA TRP A 232 -0.40 -19.16 2.42
C TRP A 232 -1.90 -19.45 2.24
N ILE A 233 -2.46 -19.08 1.09
CA ILE A 233 -3.85 -19.41 0.77
C ILE A 233 -4.07 -20.92 0.75
N LEU A 234 -3.20 -21.70 0.07
CA LEU A 234 -3.31 -23.14 0.01
C LEU A 234 -3.29 -23.76 1.41
N ALA A 235 -2.40 -23.32 2.27
CA ALA A 235 -2.30 -23.82 3.64
C ALA A 235 -3.61 -23.60 4.40
N TRP A 236 -4.20 -22.41 4.33
CA TRP A 236 -5.45 -22.11 5.03
C TRP A 236 -6.68 -22.81 4.43
N ILE A 237 -6.70 -23.12 3.14
CA ILE A 237 -7.70 -23.97 2.52
C ILE A 237 -7.58 -25.41 3.04
N ILE A 238 -6.35 -25.96 3.06
CA ILE A 238 -6.10 -27.33 3.54
C ILE A 238 -6.46 -27.49 5.01
N VAL A 239 -6.18 -26.49 5.85
CA VAL A 239 -6.55 -26.47 7.27
C VAL A 239 -8.08 -26.30 7.47
N GLY A 240 -8.84 -25.99 6.42
CA GLY A 240 -10.30 -25.87 6.48
C GLY A 240 -10.81 -24.51 6.96
N HIS A 241 -9.94 -23.50 7.04
CA HIS A 241 -10.34 -22.15 7.45
C HIS A 241 -10.71 -21.23 6.29
N MET A 242 -10.57 -21.70 5.04
CA MET A 242 -10.95 -20.97 3.84
C MET A 242 -11.66 -21.83 2.83
N THR A 243 -12.51 -21.17 2.04
CA THR A 243 -13.19 -21.81 0.91
C THR A 243 -12.24 -22.05 -0.26
N TRP A 244 -12.52 -23.07 -1.08
CA TRP A 244 -11.79 -23.35 -2.33
C TRP A 244 -11.85 -22.19 -3.32
N PHE A 245 -12.88 -21.36 -3.29
CA PHE A 245 -12.98 -20.16 -4.13
C PHE A 245 -11.89 -19.14 -3.84
N SER A 246 -11.18 -19.22 -2.69
CA SER A 246 -9.99 -18.42 -2.41
C SER A 246 -8.86 -18.62 -3.43
N LEU A 247 -8.88 -19.75 -4.18
CA LEU A 247 -7.96 -20.00 -5.30
C LEU A 247 -8.08 -18.98 -6.43
N PHE A 248 -9.16 -18.19 -6.50
CA PHE A 248 -9.25 -17.07 -7.45
C PHE A 248 -8.10 -16.08 -7.31
N ALA A 249 -7.48 -15.97 -6.14
CA ALA A 249 -6.25 -15.17 -5.95
C ALA A 249 -5.11 -15.56 -6.89
N PHE A 250 -5.06 -16.82 -7.37
CA PHE A 250 -4.05 -17.30 -8.30
C PHE A 250 -4.14 -16.64 -9.70
N LEU A 251 -5.24 -15.96 -10.02
CA LEU A 251 -5.33 -15.13 -11.21
C LEU A 251 -4.31 -13.97 -11.22
N ALA A 252 -3.70 -13.65 -10.07
CA ALA A 252 -2.61 -12.69 -9.96
C ALA A 252 -1.24 -13.27 -10.40
N ALA A 253 -1.09 -14.60 -10.46
CA ALA A 253 0.20 -15.26 -10.72
C ALA A 253 0.88 -14.83 -12.04
N PRO A 254 0.18 -14.66 -13.17
CA PRO A 254 0.81 -14.18 -14.40
C PRO A 254 1.44 -12.80 -14.27
N LEU A 255 0.80 -11.88 -13.52
CA LEU A 255 1.35 -10.54 -13.28
C LEU A 255 2.53 -10.58 -12.29
N ALA A 256 2.46 -11.40 -11.25
CA ALA A 256 3.56 -11.62 -10.32
C ALA A 256 4.79 -12.16 -11.06
N PHE A 257 4.62 -13.18 -11.90
CA PHE A 257 5.68 -13.72 -12.76
C PHE A 257 6.25 -12.64 -13.70
N LYS A 258 5.38 -11.90 -14.39
CA LYS A 258 5.80 -10.82 -15.30
C LYS A 258 6.61 -9.74 -14.57
N THR A 259 6.22 -9.40 -13.34
CA THR A 259 6.96 -8.45 -12.50
C THR A 259 8.39 -8.93 -12.24
N VAL A 260 8.54 -10.14 -11.70
CA VAL A 260 9.85 -10.72 -11.39
C VAL A 260 10.69 -10.86 -12.66
N HIS A 261 10.12 -11.36 -13.75
CA HIS A 261 10.81 -11.51 -15.03
C HIS A 261 11.28 -10.17 -15.58
N THR A 262 10.45 -9.13 -15.54
CA THR A 262 10.84 -7.79 -16.01
C THR A 262 11.98 -7.23 -15.16
N LEU A 263 11.86 -7.32 -13.83
CA LEU A 263 12.88 -6.81 -12.92
C LEU A 263 14.19 -7.60 -13.01
N SER A 264 14.17 -8.89 -13.34
CA SER A 264 15.39 -9.72 -13.47
C SER A 264 16.12 -9.53 -14.79
N THR A 265 15.37 -9.29 -15.89
CA THR A 265 15.95 -9.25 -17.25
C THR A 265 16.21 -7.85 -17.79
N LYS A 266 15.61 -6.81 -17.20
CA LYS A 266 15.72 -5.43 -17.67
C LYS A 266 16.50 -4.57 -16.69
N THR A 267 17.26 -3.60 -17.24
CA THR A 267 18.03 -2.62 -16.49
C THR A 267 17.67 -1.18 -16.88
N ASP A 268 16.90 -1.02 -17.96
CA ASP A 268 16.41 0.27 -18.43
C ASP A 268 15.30 0.78 -17.50
N GLU A 269 15.42 2.02 -17.03
CA GLU A 269 14.53 2.62 -16.04
C GLU A 269 13.08 2.73 -16.51
N PHE A 270 12.84 2.97 -17.83
CA PHE A 270 11.48 3.02 -18.39
C PHE A 270 10.81 1.66 -18.39
N LEU A 271 11.58 0.59 -18.66
CA LEU A 271 11.08 -0.78 -18.59
C LEU A 271 10.83 -1.22 -17.15
N LEU A 272 11.70 -0.82 -16.21
CA LEU A 272 11.52 -1.06 -14.78
C LEU A 272 10.29 -0.29 -14.23
N ASP A 273 9.99 0.91 -14.73
CA ASP A 273 8.78 1.64 -14.35
C ASP A 273 7.49 0.90 -14.75
N LYS A 274 7.51 0.16 -15.87
CA LYS A 274 6.38 -0.70 -16.24
C LYS A 274 6.13 -1.82 -15.22
N ALA A 275 7.18 -2.31 -14.55
CA ALA A 275 7.06 -3.30 -13.49
C ALA A 275 6.27 -2.77 -12.28
N MET A 276 6.27 -1.46 -12.01
CA MET A 276 5.41 -0.85 -10.98
C MET A 276 3.93 -1.13 -11.24
N GLY A 277 3.49 -1.01 -12.50
CA GLY A 277 2.10 -1.31 -12.89
C GLY A 277 1.75 -2.78 -12.73
N THR A 278 2.66 -3.70 -13.10
CA THR A 278 2.40 -5.14 -12.94
C THR A 278 2.45 -5.58 -11.49
N THR A 279 3.31 -4.99 -10.65
CA THR A 279 3.34 -5.25 -9.20
C THR A 279 2.06 -4.78 -8.52
N ALA A 280 1.66 -3.54 -8.78
CA ALA A 280 0.42 -2.99 -8.22
C ALA A 280 -0.81 -3.79 -8.69
N GLY A 281 -0.84 -4.17 -9.98
CA GLY A 281 -1.88 -5.02 -10.56
C GLY A 281 -1.91 -6.41 -9.92
N ALA A 282 -0.76 -7.06 -9.71
CA ALA A 282 -0.67 -8.35 -9.05
C ALA A 282 -1.20 -8.28 -7.61
N ALA A 283 -0.78 -7.27 -6.85
CA ALA A 283 -1.25 -7.05 -5.48
C ALA A 283 -2.77 -6.80 -5.41
N MET A 284 -3.30 -5.99 -6.33
CA MET A 284 -4.72 -5.67 -6.39
C MET A 284 -5.55 -6.89 -6.81
N ILE A 285 -5.18 -7.59 -7.89
CA ILE A 285 -5.91 -8.76 -8.40
C ILE A 285 -5.89 -9.87 -7.36
N TYR A 286 -4.75 -10.14 -6.71
CA TYR A 286 -4.68 -11.13 -5.64
C TYR A 286 -5.71 -10.85 -4.55
N GLN A 287 -5.74 -9.65 -4.02
CA GLN A 287 -6.62 -9.30 -2.89
C GLN A 287 -8.09 -9.22 -3.30
N ILE A 288 -8.41 -8.67 -4.47
CA ILE A 288 -9.79 -8.57 -4.97
C ILE A 288 -10.33 -9.96 -5.30
N MET A 289 -9.58 -10.78 -6.02
CA MET A 289 -10.02 -12.12 -6.42
C MET A 289 -10.15 -13.04 -5.21
N TRP A 290 -9.26 -12.92 -4.22
CA TRP A 290 -9.43 -13.60 -2.95
C TRP A 290 -10.71 -13.16 -2.24
N SER A 291 -10.98 -11.86 -2.18
CA SER A 291 -12.19 -11.30 -1.58
C SER A 291 -13.47 -11.81 -2.25
N ILE A 292 -13.48 -11.87 -3.58
CA ILE A 292 -14.59 -12.44 -4.36
C ILE A 292 -14.78 -13.91 -3.99
N GLY A 293 -13.69 -14.68 -3.93
CA GLY A 293 -13.73 -16.08 -3.53
C GLY A 293 -14.30 -16.30 -2.13
N LEU A 294 -13.93 -15.45 -1.16
CA LEU A 294 -14.47 -15.49 0.20
C LEU A 294 -15.98 -15.19 0.23
N ILE A 295 -16.44 -14.20 -0.56
CA ILE A 295 -17.87 -13.83 -0.62
C ILE A 295 -18.71 -14.94 -1.26
N ILE A 296 -18.21 -15.56 -2.34
CA ILE A 296 -18.92 -16.65 -3.03
C ILE A 296 -18.97 -17.91 -2.17
N GLY A 297 -17.92 -18.16 -1.40
CA GLY A 297 -17.79 -19.38 -0.59
C GLY A 297 -18.39 -19.29 0.82
N LYS A 298 -19.06 -18.17 1.13
CA LYS A 298 -19.82 -18.02 2.39
C LYS A 298 -21.18 -18.66 2.30
#